data_4c1c8b507812c68521c6b63fbc44acb5
#
_entry.id   4c1c8b507812c68521c6b63fbc44acb5
#
_cell.length_a   1.000
_cell.length_b   1.000
_cell.length_c   1.000
_cell.angle_alpha   90.00
_cell.angle_beta   90.00
_cell.angle_gamma   90.00
#
_symmetry.space_group_name_H-M   'P 1'
#
loop_
_entity.id
_entity.type
_entity.pdbx_description
1 polymer ?
#
loop_
_entity_poly.entity_id
_entity_poly.type
_entity_poly.pdbx_seq_one_letter_code
_entity_poly.pdbx_strand_id
1 'polypeptide(L)'
;MWNKAGQRLIEFCQENTLIMANTLFQQHKRRLYTWTSPDGQHQNQIDYILCSRRWRSSIESAQTRPGVDCGSDHELLTAKFRLKLKKVEKTTRPFRYDLNQIPYDYTVEVTNTFKRLDLIDRVPEELWVEVHDRRQ
;
A
#
# COMPACT_ATOMS: atom_id res chain seq x y z
N MET A 1 6.70 -30.30 -18.04
CA MET A 1 7.59 -30.73 -16.95
C MET A 1 8.00 -29.48 -16.17
N TRP A 2 7.67 -29.41 -14.92
CA TRP A 2 8.05 -28.31 -14.06
C TRP A 2 9.54 -28.40 -13.73
N ASN A 3 10.27 -27.32 -13.90
CA ASN A 3 11.64 -27.26 -13.43
C ASN A 3 11.70 -27.08 -11.90
N LYS A 4 12.87 -27.26 -11.29
CA LYS A 4 13.03 -27.13 -9.82
C LYS A 4 12.58 -25.76 -9.27
N ALA A 5 12.75 -24.68 -10.03
CA ALA A 5 12.34 -23.34 -9.63
C ALA A 5 10.82 -23.21 -9.64
N GLY A 6 10.13 -23.71 -10.66
CA GLY A 6 8.68 -23.75 -10.71
C GLY A 6 8.08 -24.59 -9.58
N GLN A 7 8.69 -25.72 -9.26
CA GLN A 7 8.26 -26.54 -8.13
C GLN A 7 8.34 -25.78 -6.80
N ARG A 8 9.46 -25.11 -6.55
CA ARG A 8 9.62 -24.27 -5.34
C ARG A 8 8.62 -23.13 -5.26
N LEU A 9 8.29 -22.53 -6.40
CA LEU A 9 7.27 -21.46 -6.44
C LEU A 9 5.89 -22.00 -6.06
N ILE A 10 5.52 -23.18 -6.57
CA ILE A 10 4.25 -23.84 -6.21
C ILE A 10 4.20 -24.15 -4.71
N GLU A 11 5.27 -24.74 -4.16
CA GLU A 11 5.39 -25.04 -2.74
C GLU A 11 5.25 -23.78 -1.88
N PHE A 12 5.95 -22.71 -2.26
CA PHE A 12 5.84 -21.41 -1.60
C PHE A 12 4.41 -20.85 -1.61
N CYS A 13 3.72 -20.94 -2.74
CA CYS A 13 2.32 -20.50 -2.84
C CYS A 13 1.41 -21.34 -1.95
N GLN A 14 1.61 -22.64 -1.89
CA GLN A 14 0.82 -23.54 -1.03
C GLN A 14 1.03 -23.24 0.45
N GLU A 15 2.28 -23.10 0.88
CA GLU A 15 2.63 -22.80 2.28
C GLU A 15 2.11 -21.44 2.75
N ASN A 16 2.05 -20.44 1.87
CA ASN A 16 1.63 -19.08 2.21
C ASN A 16 0.18 -18.77 1.80
N THR A 17 -0.60 -19.76 1.37
CA THR A 17 -1.98 -19.57 0.93
C THR A 17 -2.11 -18.52 -0.18
N LEU A 18 -1.19 -18.56 -1.14
CA LEU A 18 -1.16 -17.70 -2.32
C LEU A 18 -1.71 -18.42 -3.55
N ILE A 19 -2.15 -17.63 -4.50
CA ILE A 19 -2.53 -18.06 -5.84
C ILE A 19 -1.74 -17.30 -6.89
N MET A 20 -1.50 -17.93 -8.02
CA MET A 20 -0.88 -17.29 -9.18
C MET A 20 -1.98 -16.73 -10.07
N ALA A 21 -2.11 -15.42 -10.14
CA ALA A 21 -3.17 -14.75 -10.90
C ALA A 21 -3.15 -15.12 -12.38
N ASN A 22 -1.97 -15.29 -12.95
CA ASN A 22 -1.79 -15.67 -14.35
C ASN A 22 -2.47 -17.02 -14.72
N THR A 23 -2.60 -17.93 -13.75
CA THR A 23 -3.12 -19.27 -13.97
C THR A 23 -4.63 -19.38 -13.78
N LEU A 24 -5.27 -18.32 -13.29
CA LEU A 24 -6.71 -18.31 -12.98
C LEU A 24 -7.59 -18.16 -14.22
N PHE A 25 -7.04 -17.61 -15.28
CA PHE A 25 -7.81 -17.27 -16.47
C PHE A 25 -7.29 -18.03 -17.69
N GLN A 26 -8.20 -18.58 -18.46
CA GLN A 26 -7.86 -19.20 -19.72
C GLN A 26 -7.53 -18.10 -20.74
N GLN A 27 -6.31 -18.11 -21.23
CA GLN A 27 -5.80 -17.13 -22.18
C GLN A 27 -5.29 -17.80 -23.46
N HIS A 28 -5.31 -17.05 -24.55
CA HIS A 28 -4.67 -17.50 -25.79
C HIS A 28 -3.16 -17.64 -25.57
N LYS A 29 -2.53 -18.61 -26.20
CA LYS A 29 -1.08 -18.90 -26.07
C LYS A 29 -0.19 -17.66 -26.19
N ARG A 30 -0.54 -16.72 -27.07
CA ARG A 30 0.19 -15.44 -27.25
C ARG A 30 0.15 -14.50 -26.04
N ARG A 31 -0.72 -14.74 -25.08
CA ARG A 31 -0.86 -13.93 -23.86
C ARG A 31 -0.41 -14.63 -22.58
N LEU A 32 0.28 -15.75 -22.75
CA LEU A 32 0.77 -16.53 -21.61
C LEU A 32 2.24 -16.31 -21.36
N TYR A 33 3.07 -16.15 -22.41
CA TYR A 33 4.50 -15.96 -22.23
C TYR A 33 4.81 -14.55 -21.71
N THR A 34 5.79 -14.49 -20.84
CA THR A 34 6.28 -13.24 -20.22
C THR A 34 7.72 -12.92 -20.64
N TRP A 35 8.39 -13.85 -21.29
CA TRP A 35 9.75 -13.68 -21.72
C TRP A 35 9.98 -14.36 -23.08
N THR A 36 10.77 -13.71 -23.91
CA THR A 36 11.20 -14.24 -25.21
C THR A 36 12.72 -14.27 -25.25
N SER A 37 13.27 -15.38 -25.73
CA SER A 37 14.72 -15.50 -25.88
C SER A 37 15.27 -14.50 -26.88
N PRO A 38 16.56 -14.10 -26.76
CA PRO A 38 17.18 -13.13 -27.69
C PRO A 38 17.15 -13.56 -29.16
N ASP A 39 17.13 -14.87 -29.41
CA ASP A 39 16.98 -15.46 -30.77
C ASP A 39 15.53 -15.50 -31.27
N GLY A 40 14.57 -15.13 -30.43
CA GLY A 40 13.14 -15.13 -30.74
C GLY A 40 12.48 -16.50 -30.85
N GLN A 41 13.23 -17.59 -30.63
CA GLN A 41 12.74 -18.95 -30.87
C GLN A 41 12.04 -19.57 -29.64
N HIS A 42 12.33 -19.07 -28.44
CA HIS A 42 11.78 -19.62 -27.19
C HIS A 42 10.97 -18.57 -26.45
N GLN A 43 9.77 -18.96 -26.04
CA GLN A 43 8.87 -18.13 -25.26
C GLN A 43 8.46 -18.89 -24.00
N ASN A 44 8.67 -18.28 -22.84
CA ASN A 44 8.39 -18.90 -21.55
C ASN A 44 7.57 -17.96 -20.66
N GLN A 45 6.76 -18.56 -19.80
CA GLN A 45 6.10 -17.85 -18.72
C GLN A 45 6.95 -18.00 -17.47
N ILE A 46 7.65 -16.94 -17.10
CA ILE A 46 8.58 -16.92 -15.95
C ILE A 46 8.20 -15.89 -14.89
N ASP A 47 7.34 -14.96 -15.23
CA ASP A 47 6.85 -13.94 -14.32
C ASP A 47 5.42 -14.28 -13.86
N TYR A 48 5.17 -14.13 -12.58
CA TYR A 48 3.88 -14.46 -11.97
C TYR A 48 3.44 -13.37 -11.02
N ILE A 49 2.17 -13.02 -11.06
CA ILE A 49 1.55 -12.16 -10.07
C ILE A 49 0.94 -13.06 -9.00
N LEU A 50 1.46 -12.95 -7.79
CA LEU A 50 0.98 -13.70 -6.64
C LEU A 50 -0.05 -12.86 -5.85
N CYS A 51 -1.10 -13.50 -5.41
CA CYS A 51 -2.14 -12.87 -4.63
C CYS A 51 -2.58 -13.81 -3.50
N SER A 52 -2.96 -13.25 -2.37
CA SER A 52 -3.57 -14.06 -1.30
C SER A 52 -4.86 -14.71 -1.82
N ARG A 53 -5.01 -15.99 -1.53
CA ARG A 53 -6.21 -16.77 -1.89
C ARG A 53 -7.51 -16.10 -1.44
N ARG A 54 -7.46 -15.39 -0.35
CA ARG A 54 -8.56 -14.61 0.20
C ARG A 54 -9.13 -13.60 -0.81
N TRP A 55 -8.28 -13.03 -1.68
CA TRP A 55 -8.64 -11.99 -2.65
C TRP A 55 -8.90 -12.53 -4.06
N ARG A 56 -8.98 -13.84 -4.23
CA ARG A 56 -9.21 -14.45 -5.54
C ARG A 56 -10.39 -13.85 -6.30
N SER A 57 -11.50 -13.61 -5.62
CA SER A 57 -12.72 -13.05 -6.23
C SER A 57 -12.58 -11.59 -6.66
N SER A 58 -11.55 -10.90 -6.18
CA SER A 58 -11.25 -9.52 -6.56
C SER A 58 -10.41 -9.40 -7.83
N ILE A 59 -9.85 -10.51 -8.31
CA ILE A 59 -9.07 -10.53 -9.54
C ILE A 59 -10.03 -10.71 -10.73
N GLU A 60 -10.08 -9.72 -11.61
CA GLU A 60 -10.95 -9.76 -12.80
C GLU A 60 -10.25 -10.36 -14.02
N SER A 61 -8.96 -10.09 -14.17
CA SER A 61 -8.14 -10.62 -15.28
C SER A 61 -6.66 -10.58 -14.94
N ALA A 62 -5.90 -11.47 -15.55
CA ALA A 62 -4.44 -11.41 -15.58
C ALA A 62 -3.97 -11.90 -16.93
N GLN A 63 -3.17 -11.11 -17.63
CA GLN A 63 -2.72 -11.42 -18.98
C GLN A 63 -1.43 -10.70 -19.33
N THR A 64 -0.67 -11.27 -20.25
CA THR A 64 0.47 -10.62 -20.86
C THR A 64 -0.01 -9.73 -22.00
N ARG A 65 0.65 -8.62 -22.19
CA ARG A 65 0.45 -7.67 -23.29
C ARG A 65 1.64 -7.68 -24.22
N PRO A 66 1.69 -8.61 -25.21
CA PRO A 66 2.81 -8.70 -26.13
C PRO A 66 2.89 -7.44 -27.01
N GLY A 67 4.11 -7.03 -27.34
CA GLY A 67 4.35 -5.89 -28.22
C GLY A 67 4.30 -4.51 -27.55
N VAL A 68 4.14 -4.45 -26.24
CA VAL A 68 4.37 -3.21 -25.50
C VAL A 68 5.87 -3.07 -25.24
N ASP A 69 6.48 -2.07 -25.83
CA ASP A 69 7.91 -1.80 -25.64
C ASP A 69 8.15 -1.30 -24.20
N CYS A 70 8.73 -2.17 -23.39
CA CYS A 70 9.14 -1.87 -22.03
C CYS A 70 10.66 -1.68 -21.91
N GLY A 71 11.40 -1.70 -23.02
CA GLY A 71 12.86 -1.68 -23.04
C GLY A 71 13.51 -2.93 -22.42
N SER A 72 12.79 -4.05 -22.41
CA SER A 72 13.20 -5.33 -21.80
C SER A 72 12.85 -6.49 -22.72
N ASP A 73 13.53 -7.62 -22.54
CA ASP A 73 13.19 -8.90 -23.16
C ASP A 73 11.98 -9.60 -22.48
N HIS A 74 11.45 -9.00 -21.41
CA HIS A 74 10.20 -9.41 -20.78
C HIS A 74 9.01 -8.68 -21.38
N GLU A 75 7.89 -9.38 -21.48
CA GLU A 75 6.60 -8.82 -21.88
C GLU A 75 5.85 -8.25 -20.66
N LEU A 76 5.08 -7.19 -20.89
CA LEU A 76 4.30 -6.57 -19.84
C LEU A 76 3.19 -7.51 -19.34
N LEU A 77 3.27 -7.89 -18.08
CA LEU A 77 2.25 -8.67 -17.37
C LEU A 77 1.34 -7.73 -16.58
N THR A 78 0.04 -7.81 -16.84
CA THR A 78 -0.95 -6.95 -16.17
C THR A 78 -2.03 -7.78 -15.49
N ALA A 79 -2.46 -7.33 -14.32
CA ALA A 79 -3.62 -7.87 -13.64
C ALA A 79 -4.60 -6.74 -13.29
N LYS A 80 -5.89 -7.03 -13.41
CA LYS A 80 -6.96 -6.12 -13.06
C LYS A 80 -7.64 -6.59 -11.78
N PHE A 81 -7.65 -5.73 -10.77
CA PHE A 81 -8.28 -5.99 -9.49
C PHE A 81 -9.48 -5.05 -9.28
N ARG A 82 -10.55 -5.60 -8.73
CA ARG A 82 -11.68 -4.82 -8.22
C ARG A 82 -11.62 -4.80 -6.70
N LEU A 83 -11.22 -3.68 -6.14
CA LEU A 83 -11.21 -3.47 -4.70
C LEU A 83 -12.52 -2.83 -4.26
N LYS A 84 -13.24 -3.49 -3.36
CA LYS A 84 -14.36 -2.89 -2.63
C LYS A 84 -13.79 -2.23 -1.37
N LEU A 85 -13.52 -0.95 -1.45
CA LEU A 85 -13.12 -0.18 -0.28
C LEU A 85 -14.31 -0.04 0.65
N LYS A 86 -14.12 -0.39 1.93
CA LYS A 86 -15.12 -0.10 2.95
C LYS A 86 -15.25 1.43 3.05
N LYS A 87 -16.48 1.93 2.96
CA LYS A 87 -16.73 3.34 3.19
C LYS A 87 -16.25 3.70 4.59
N VAL A 88 -15.22 4.52 4.66
CA VAL A 88 -14.77 5.06 5.95
C VAL A 88 -15.88 5.97 6.43
N GLU A 89 -16.47 5.64 7.58
CA GLU A 89 -17.38 6.57 8.25
C GLU A 89 -16.61 7.88 8.43
N LYS A 90 -17.21 8.97 7.99
CA LYS A 90 -16.63 10.30 8.23
C LYS A 90 -16.48 10.42 9.74
N THR A 91 -15.25 10.33 10.23
CA THR A 91 -14.95 10.74 11.59
C THR A 91 -15.51 12.14 11.74
N THR A 92 -16.41 12.32 12.70
CA THR A 92 -16.88 13.63 13.08
C THR A 92 -15.66 14.52 13.21
N ARG A 93 -15.67 15.64 12.46
CA ARG A 93 -14.55 16.58 12.54
C ARG A 93 -14.29 16.86 14.01
N PRO A 94 -13.02 16.85 14.47
CA PRO A 94 -12.75 17.18 15.84
C PRO A 94 -13.42 18.50 16.17
N PHE A 95 -14.09 18.54 17.32
CA PHE A 95 -14.83 19.72 17.77
C PHE A 95 -13.90 20.93 17.70
N ARG A 96 -14.22 21.86 16.81
CA ARG A 96 -13.49 23.11 16.73
C ARG A 96 -13.99 23.98 17.88
N TYR A 97 -13.14 24.20 18.86
CA TYR A 97 -13.42 25.16 19.91
C TYR A 97 -13.62 26.54 19.29
N ASP A 98 -14.76 27.14 19.53
CA ASP A 98 -14.98 28.55 19.23
C ASP A 98 -14.20 29.38 20.25
N LEU A 99 -13.17 30.06 19.79
CA LEU A 99 -12.33 30.92 20.63
C LEU A 99 -13.15 32.03 21.36
N ASN A 100 -14.30 32.38 20.82
CA ASN A 100 -15.19 33.37 21.42
C ASN A 100 -16.07 32.81 22.55
N GLN A 101 -16.14 31.48 22.69
CA GLN A 101 -16.94 30.78 23.70
C GLN A 101 -16.06 30.00 24.72
N ILE A 102 -14.77 30.30 24.79
CA ILE A 102 -13.88 29.69 25.79
C ILE A 102 -14.26 30.21 27.17
N PRO A 103 -14.54 29.33 28.15
CA PRO A 103 -14.84 29.74 29.51
C PRO A 103 -13.73 30.60 30.08
N TYR A 104 -14.08 31.65 30.80
CA TYR A 104 -13.11 32.54 31.42
C TYR A 104 -12.11 31.81 32.32
N ASP A 105 -12.58 30.84 33.09
CA ASP A 105 -11.73 30.01 33.98
C ASP A 105 -10.63 29.28 33.22
N TYR A 106 -10.95 28.73 32.05
CA TYR A 106 -9.95 28.07 31.18
C TYR A 106 -8.90 29.06 30.66
N THR A 107 -9.32 30.25 30.27
CA THR A 107 -8.42 31.32 29.83
C THR A 107 -7.47 31.75 30.94
N VAL A 108 -7.96 31.88 32.15
CA VAL A 108 -7.16 32.21 33.35
C VAL A 108 -6.17 31.12 33.65
N GLU A 109 -6.57 29.86 33.62
CA GLU A 109 -5.70 28.72 33.89
C GLU A 109 -4.56 28.61 32.86
N VAL A 110 -4.86 28.75 31.59
CA VAL A 110 -3.87 28.75 30.50
C VAL A 110 -2.92 29.91 30.68
N THR A 111 -3.40 31.12 30.94
CA THR A 111 -2.57 32.31 31.17
C THR A 111 -1.64 32.13 32.38
N ASN A 112 -2.12 31.57 33.47
CA ASN A 112 -1.31 31.29 34.67
C ASN A 112 -0.26 30.23 34.39
N THR A 113 -0.58 29.22 33.61
CA THR A 113 0.39 28.18 33.20
C THR A 113 1.49 28.76 32.34
N PHE A 114 1.18 29.64 31.38
CA PHE A 114 2.17 30.33 30.57
C PHE A 114 3.07 31.28 31.40
N LYS A 115 2.49 32.02 32.34
CA LYS A 115 3.27 32.88 33.28
C LYS A 115 4.22 32.06 34.17
N ARG A 116 3.77 30.88 34.63
CA ARG A 116 4.59 29.97 35.44
C ARG A 116 5.76 29.39 34.67
N LEU A 117 5.65 29.26 33.35
CA LEU A 117 6.71 28.76 32.47
C LEU A 117 7.73 29.81 32.09
N ASP A 118 7.53 31.09 32.45
CA ASP A 118 8.42 32.20 32.13
C ASP A 118 8.78 32.25 30.64
N LEU A 119 7.76 32.08 29.78
CA LEU A 119 7.95 31.89 28.34
C LEU A 119 8.34 33.17 27.58
N ILE A 120 8.31 34.34 28.25
CA ILE A 120 8.48 35.65 27.61
C ILE A 120 9.93 35.86 27.18
N ASP A 121 10.89 35.25 27.87
CA ASP A 121 12.33 35.44 27.63
C ASP A 121 13.05 34.19 27.08
N ARG A 122 12.30 33.17 26.64
CA ARG A 122 12.88 31.89 26.15
C ARG A 122 12.85 31.78 24.63
N VAL A 123 13.88 31.09 24.08
CA VAL A 123 13.96 30.76 22.65
C VAL A 123 12.87 29.75 22.28
N PRO A 124 12.25 29.83 21.08
CA PRO A 124 11.13 28.97 20.68
C PRO A 124 11.38 27.46 20.84
N GLU A 125 12.61 27.02 20.67
CA GLU A 125 12.99 25.59 20.82
C GLU A 125 12.94 25.10 22.27
N GLU A 126 13.36 25.93 23.21
CA GLU A 126 13.29 25.62 24.66
C GLU A 126 11.83 25.54 25.12
N LEU A 127 10.97 26.38 24.56
CA LEU A 127 9.52 26.36 24.81
C LEU A 127 8.86 25.07 24.34
N TRP A 128 9.30 24.56 23.20
CA TRP A 128 8.77 23.31 22.63
C TRP A 128 9.04 22.11 23.53
N VAL A 129 10.25 21.98 24.04
CA VAL A 129 10.65 20.86 24.91
C VAL A 129 9.84 20.88 26.20
N GLU A 130 9.67 22.04 26.81
CA GLU A 130 8.96 22.17 28.09
C GLU A 130 7.45 21.91 28.01
N VAL A 131 6.82 22.32 26.91
CA VAL A 131 5.40 22.02 26.64
C VAL A 131 5.19 20.55 26.31
N HIS A 132 6.17 19.90 25.69
CA HIS A 132 6.07 18.48 25.32
C HIS A 132 6.26 17.56 26.54
N ASP A 133 7.15 17.89 27.44
CA ASP A 133 7.46 17.10 28.64
C ASP A 133 6.31 17.11 29.67
N ARG A 134 5.44 18.11 29.64
CA ARG A 134 4.26 18.19 30.54
C ARG A 134 3.02 17.47 30.05
N ARG A 135 3.06 16.86 28.85
CA ARG A 135 1.96 16.07 28.30
C ARG A 135 2.04 14.57 28.59
N GLN A 136 3.09 14.15 29.29
CA GLN A 136 3.23 12.75 29.73
C GLN A 136 2.65 12.53 31.13
#